data_c801c2467ad13a69e211ec3a43ce6788
#
_entry.id   c801c2467ad13a69e211ec3a43ce6788
#
_cell.length_a   1.000
_cell.length_b   1.000
_cell.length_c   1.000
_cell.angle_alpha   90.00
_cell.angle_beta   90.00
_cell.angle_gamma   90.00
#
_symmetry.space_group_name_H-M   'P 1'
#
loop_
_entity.id
_entity.type
_entity.pdbx_description
1 polymer ?
#
loop_
_entity_poly.entity_id
_entity_poly.type
_entity_poly.pdbx_seq_one_letter_code
_entity_poly.pdbx_strand_id
1 'polypeptide(L)'
;YGRIFITLTSAPAILIHAHFLIVPLVLGIALATATTNNPQQVMLVRSLLWGMLIFLITILVSAIWNRSGFINAVVSFMMLGEPMMFLVTIACIPFSAKSFTRLKSWFMASVAINFLLAAVQKPLIDGGKIDAQGFDGTDGCGGVFFVSGAGNYVSASVSLAFALYFLANGKDFPLWVRVTTIVAASWQLLFSDSKQLIFAYFLAWIILIIFNFKDVGKTIQLLLGIMVTGLIFFWCVQNLEAFNAFTAWARPDLYGKDGDAWFTKLYSVKAILAEFKSPANWLFGLGPGHTVSRLGAWFMQDYGPILKPLGATSTSIGIRSREFIDSFWLATGSSLFSPVFSWAGIWGDIGLFGLGGYMYLAYVIWQYFGLDNSLKITLLATLVLGFIFTQLEEPGYMLFLSMLLGLGWHERRLKFEQQAQV
;
A
#
# COMPACT_ATOMS: atom_id res chain seq x y z
N TYR A 1 11.11 -9.83 5.17
CA TYR A 1 12.22 -10.74 5.57
C TYR A 1 12.76 -11.55 4.40
N GLY A 2 11.91 -12.04 3.47
CA GLY A 2 12.36 -12.79 2.30
C GLY A 2 13.40 -12.07 1.45
N ARG A 3 13.29 -10.76 1.28
CA ARG A 3 14.29 -9.94 0.55
C ARG A 3 15.67 -9.95 1.22
N ILE A 4 15.72 -9.74 2.54
CA ILE A 4 16.99 -9.80 3.30
C ILE A 4 17.58 -11.20 3.20
N PHE A 5 16.76 -12.24 3.36
CA PHE A 5 17.22 -13.62 3.23
C PHE A 5 17.84 -13.89 1.85
N ILE A 6 17.19 -13.46 0.77
CA ILE A 6 17.69 -13.61 -0.60
C ILE A 6 18.99 -12.85 -0.81
N THR A 7 19.09 -11.61 -0.30
CA THR A 7 20.32 -10.82 -0.38
C THR A 7 21.48 -11.49 0.34
N LEU A 8 21.22 -12.08 1.51
CA LEU A 8 22.26 -12.75 2.32
C LEU A 8 22.63 -14.13 1.78
N THR A 9 21.75 -14.82 1.09
CA THR A 9 21.95 -16.23 0.64
C THR A 9 22.22 -16.36 -0.84
N SER A 10 22.20 -15.26 -1.62
CA SER A 10 22.27 -15.26 -3.09
C SER A 10 21.22 -16.16 -3.75
N ALA A 11 20.09 -16.39 -3.09
CA ALA A 11 18.99 -17.17 -3.62
C ALA A 11 18.31 -16.45 -4.80
N PRO A 12 17.67 -17.17 -5.74
CA PRO A 12 17.01 -16.55 -6.89
C PRO A 12 15.98 -15.49 -6.48
N ALA A 13 16.06 -14.30 -7.08
CA ALA A 13 15.19 -13.16 -6.74
C ALA A 13 13.69 -13.45 -6.89
N ILE A 14 13.31 -14.40 -7.75
CA ILE A 14 11.92 -14.83 -7.93
C ILE A 14 11.30 -15.37 -6.63
N LEU A 15 12.10 -15.89 -5.69
CA LEU A 15 11.63 -16.41 -4.41
C LEU A 15 11.05 -15.31 -3.50
N ILE A 16 11.33 -14.03 -3.79
CA ILE A 16 10.67 -12.89 -3.12
C ILE A 16 9.15 -12.97 -3.30
N HIS A 17 8.72 -13.51 -4.44
CA HIS A 17 7.32 -13.62 -4.82
C HIS A 17 6.66 -14.94 -4.40
N ALA A 18 7.31 -15.76 -3.56
CA ALA A 18 6.74 -17.01 -3.04
C ALA A 18 5.40 -16.81 -2.31
N HIS A 19 5.17 -15.60 -1.77
CA HIS A 19 3.90 -15.22 -1.16
C HIS A 19 2.70 -15.42 -2.12
N PHE A 20 2.85 -15.20 -3.43
CA PHE A 20 1.81 -15.45 -4.43
C PHE A 20 1.32 -16.91 -4.49
N LEU A 21 2.12 -17.86 -4.03
CA LEU A 21 1.71 -19.27 -3.89
C LEU A 21 1.26 -19.57 -2.46
N ILE A 22 1.95 -19.04 -1.46
CA ILE A 22 1.69 -19.34 -0.05
C ILE A 22 0.32 -18.80 0.39
N VAL A 23 -0.02 -17.55 0.03
CA VAL A 23 -1.25 -16.91 0.50
C VAL A 23 -2.52 -17.62 -0.01
N PRO A 24 -2.67 -17.95 -1.32
CA PRO A 24 -3.81 -18.73 -1.80
C PRO A 24 -3.89 -20.13 -1.19
N LEU A 25 -2.74 -20.80 -0.99
CA LEU A 25 -2.70 -22.11 -0.34
C LEU A 25 -3.23 -22.04 1.09
N VAL A 26 -2.74 -21.08 1.86
CA VAL A 26 -3.19 -20.88 3.26
C VAL A 26 -4.67 -20.45 3.32
N LEU A 27 -5.14 -19.65 2.35
CA LEU A 27 -6.56 -19.34 2.21
C LEU A 27 -7.39 -20.61 1.98
N GLY A 28 -6.96 -21.47 1.05
CA GLY A 28 -7.64 -22.75 0.78
C GLY A 28 -7.75 -23.63 2.03
N ILE A 29 -6.64 -23.75 2.78
CA ILE A 29 -6.60 -24.49 4.05
C ILE A 29 -7.55 -23.84 5.09
N ALA A 30 -7.48 -22.51 5.24
CA ALA A 30 -8.31 -21.78 6.19
C ALA A 30 -9.81 -21.95 5.90
N LEU A 31 -10.23 -21.86 4.63
CA LEU A 31 -11.62 -22.06 4.23
C LEU A 31 -12.07 -23.52 4.42
N ALA A 32 -11.21 -24.50 4.15
CA ALA A 32 -11.52 -25.91 4.32
C ALA A 32 -11.62 -26.34 5.80
N THR A 33 -10.91 -25.65 6.70
CA THR A 33 -10.85 -25.97 8.12
C THR A 33 -11.69 -25.04 8.99
N ALA A 34 -12.25 -23.96 8.42
CA ALA A 34 -13.05 -22.99 9.17
C ALA A 34 -14.33 -23.61 9.72
N THR A 35 -14.45 -23.61 11.05
CA THR A 35 -15.63 -24.07 11.79
C THR A 35 -16.18 -22.93 12.63
N THR A 36 -16.79 -21.94 11.98
CA THR A 36 -17.36 -20.81 12.73
C THR A 36 -18.87 -20.77 12.63
N ASN A 37 -19.53 -20.55 13.76
CA ASN A 37 -20.96 -20.28 13.85
C ASN A 37 -21.26 -18.79 14.04
N ASN A 38 -20.25 -17.92 13.99
CA ASN A 38 -20.45 -16.48 14.13
C ASN A 38 -21.02 -15.89 12.83
N PRO A 39 -22.29 -15.43 12.81
CA PRO A 39 -22.92 -14.90 11.59
C PRO A 39 -22.18 -13.69 11.00
N GLN A 40 -21.59 -12.83 11.83
CA GLN A 40 -20.86 -11.66 11.37
C GLN A 40 -19.58 -12.07 10.63
N GLN A 41 -18.87 -13.07 11.15
CA GLN A 41 -17.66 -13.61 10.51
C GLN A 41 -18.01 -14.27 9.17
N VAL A 42 -19.06 -15.08 9.13
CA VAL A 42 -19.53 -15.73 7.89
C VAL A 42 -19.92 -14.68 6.85
N MET A 43 -20.68 -13.64 7.24
CA MET A 43 -21.09 -12.57 6.34
C MET A 43 -19.90 -11.77 5.81
N LEU A 44 -18.93 -11.44 6.65
CA LEU A 44 -17.68 -10.79 6.27
C LEU A 44 -16.92 -11.60 5.22
N VAL A 45 -16.63 -12.86 5.52
CA VAL A 45 -15.88 -13.77 4.63
C VAL A 45 -16.60 -13.93 3.31
N ARG A 46 -17.91 -14.15 3.33
CA ARG A 46 -18.75 -14.25 2.13
C ARG A 46 -18.69 -12.97 1.28
N SER A 47 -18.78 -11.80 1.91
CA SER A 47 -18.73 -10.51 1.19
C SER A 47 -17.38 -10.29 0.51
N LEU A 48 -16.27 -10.61 1.17
CA LEU A 48 -14.92 -10.52 0.59
C LEU A 48 -14.74 -11.52 -0.55
N LEU A 49 -15.17 -12.78 -0.38
CA LEU A 49 -15.08 -13.81 -1.43
C LEU A 49 -15.89 -13.41 -2.68
N TRP A 50 -17.12 -12.91 -2.50
CA TRP A 50 -17.89 -12.39 -3.61
C TRP A 50 -17.23 -11.19 -4.29
N GLY A 51 -16.69 -10.25 -3.52
CA GLY A 51 -15.94 -9.13 -4.08
C GLY A 51 -14.72 -9.57 -4.86
N MET A 52 -13.95 -10.52 -4.36
CA MET A 52 -12.80 -11.10 -5.07
C MET A 52 -13.22 -11.84 -6.34
N LEU A 53 -14.33 -12.57 -6.30
CA LEU A 53 -14.85 -13.26 -7.49
C LEU A 53 -15.30 -12.26 -8.58
N ILE A 54 -16.04 -11.22 -8.20
CA ILE A 54 -16.43 -10.13 -9.12
C ILE A 54 -15.18 -9.50 -9.73
N PHE A 55 -14.19 -9.17 -8.90
CA PHE A 55 -12.94 -8.56 -9.35
C PHE A 55 -12.15 -9.48 -10.28
N LEU A 56 -12.04 -10.77 -9.96
CA LEU A 56 -11.42 -11.77 -10.84
C LEU A 56 -12.12 -11.86 -12.19
N ILE A 57 -13.46 -11.89 -12.20
CA ILE A 57 -14.25 -11.91 -13.44
C ILE A 57 -13.94 -10.68 -14.30
N THR A 58 -13.87 -9.48 -13.70
CA THR A 58 -13.56 -8.26 -14.45
C THR A 58 -12.16 -8.31 -15.08
N ILE A 59 -11.15 -8.82 -14.34
CA ILE A 59 -9.80 -9.02 -14.87
C ILE A 59 -9.79 -10.02 -16.03
N LEU A 60 -10.47 -11.16 -15.88
CA LEU A 60 -10.55 -12.19 -16.94
C LEU A 60 -11.26 -11.67 -18.18
N VAL A 61 -12.37 -10.95 -18.03
CA VAL A 61 -13.09 -10.33 -19.16
C VAL A 61 -12.18 -9.33 -19.87
N SER A 62 -11.47 -8.47 -19.13
CA SER A 62 -10.49 -7.54 -19.70
C SER A 62 -9.37 -8.29 -20.46
N ALA A 63 -8.85 -9.35 -19.87
CA ALA A 63 -7.77 -10.15 -20.45
C ALA A 63 -8.21 -10.82 -21.76
N ILE A 64 -9.40 -11.43 -21.80
CA ILE A 64 -9.95 -12.08 -22.98
C ILE A 64 -10.22 -11.04 -24.08
N TRP A 65 -10.87 -9.93 -23.73
CA TRP A 65 -11.20 -8.87 -24.67
C TRP A 65 -9.99 -8.27 -25.35
N ASN A 66 -8.94 -8.00 -24.58
CA ASN A 66 -7.72 -7.36 -25.07
C ASN A 66 -6.61 -8.36 -25.45
N ARG A 67 -6.86 -9.67 -25.39
CA ARG A 67 -5.87 -10.74 -25.66
C ARG A 67 -4.57 -10.55 -24.88
N SER A 68 -4.67 -10.14 -23.63
CA SER A 68 -3.48 -9.84 -22.80
C SER A 68 -2.83 -11.06 -22.17
N GLY A 69 -3.26 -12.26 -22.51
CA GLY A 69 -2.70 -13.50 -21.97
C GLY A 69 -3.26 -13.87 -20.59
N PHE A 70 -3.41 -15.18 -20.35
CA PHE A 70 -3.92 -15.71 -19.09
C PHE A 70 -2.97 -15.40 -17.91
N ILE A 71 -1.66 -15.47 -18.15
CA ILE A 71 -0.64 -15.18 -17.12
C ILE A 71 -0.75 -13.75 -16.61
N ASN A 72 -1.01 -12.79 -17.51
CA ASN A 72 -1.25 -11.40 -17.11
C ASN A 72 -2.44 -11.28 -16.15
N ALA A 73 -3.54 -11.96 -16.45
CA ALA A 73 -4.73 -11.95 -15.60
C ALA A 73 -4.43 -12.56 -14.22
N VAL A 74 -3.74 -13.69 -14.17
CA VAL A 74 -3.38 -14.36 -12.91
C VAL A 74 -2.47 -13.45 -12.08
N VAL A 75 -1.40 -12.91 -12.65
CA VAL A 75 -0.45 -12.07 -11.90
C VAL A 75 -1.11 -10.76 -11.45
N SER A 76 -1.94 -10.13 -12.29
CA SER A 76 -2.70 -8.93 -11.91
C SER A 76 -3.65 -9.21 -10.75
N PHE A 77 -4.39 -10.34 -10.80
CA PHE A 77 -5.25 -10.74 -9.70
C PHE A 77 -4.47 -11.06 -8.43
N MET A 78 -3.30 -11.67 -8.54
CA MET A 78 -2.43 -11.92 -7.39
C MET A 78 -1.92 -10.62 -6.77
N MET A 79 -1.46 -9.67 -7.57
CA MET A 79 -0.96 -8.38 -7.06
C MET A 79 -2.01 -7.57 -6.29
N LEU A 80 -3.25 -7.53 -6.79
CA LEU A 80 -4.33 -6.72 -6.23
C LEU A 80 -5.25 -7.49 -5.27
N GLY A 81 -5.44 -8.79 -5.49
CA GLY A 81 -6.36 -9.65 -4.73
C GLY A 81 -5.71 -10.38 -3.56
N GLU A 82 -4.40 -10.64 -3.61
CA GLU A 82 -3.68 -11.36 -2.56
C GLU A 82 -3.85 -10.76 -1.16
N PRO A 83 -3.81 -9.44 -0.96
CA PRO A 83 -4.06 -8.83 0.35
C PRO A 83 -5.46 -9.17 0.89
N MET A 84 -6.45 -9.26 0.01
CA MET A 84 -7.82 -9.65 0.36
C MET A 84 -7.90 -11.13 0.73
N MET A 85 -7.19 -11.99 0.00
CA MET A 85 -7.06 -13.42 0.34
C MET A 85 -6.46 -13.60 1.73
N PHE A 86 -5.40 -12.86 2.03
CA PHE A 86 -4.74 -12.91 3.33
C PHE A 86 -5.65 -12.37 4.46
N LEU A 87 -6.41 -11.32 4.20
CA LEU A 87 -7.39 -10.77 5.15
C LEU A 87 -8.50 -11.78 5.46
N VAL A 88 -9.05 -12.46 4.44
CA VAL A 88 -10.02 -13.56 4.62
C VAL A 88 -9.40 -14.68 5.45
N THR A 89 -8.16 -15.06 5.14
CA THR A 89 -7.43 -16.09 5.89
C THR A 89 -7.36 -15.74 7.38
N ILE A 90 -6.93 -14.53 7.72
CA ILE A 90 -6.85 -14.07 9.11
C ILE A 90 -8.24 -14.08 9.76
N ALA A 91 -9.26 -13.59 9.06
CA ALA A 91 -10.62 -13.55 9.57
C ALA A 91 -11.22 -14.96 9.83
N CYS A 92 -10.82 -15.97 9.04
CA CYS A 92 -11.29 -17.36 9.20
C CYS A 92 -10.68 -18.06 10.41
N ILE A 93 -9.49 -17.68 10.86
CA ILE A 93 -8.79 -18.40 11.94
C ILE A 93 -9.45 -18.12 13.30
N PRO A 94 -9.91 -19.14 14.05
CA PRO A 94 -10.51 -18.96 15.36
C PRO A 94 -9.42 -18.80 16.44
N PHE A 95 -8.75 -17.63 16.48
CA PHE A 95 -7.72 -17.38 17.49
C PHE A 95 -8.30 -17.42 18.90
N SER A 96 -7.67 -18.23 19.77
CA SER A 96 -7.82 -18.10 21.22
C SER A 96 -7.11 -16.83 21.72
N ALA A 97 -7.51 -16.31 22.89
CA ALA A 97 -6.87 -15.12 23.47
C ALA A 97 -5.34 -15.27 23.58
N LYS A 98 -4.85 -16.46 23.99
CA LYS A 98 -3.41 -16.75 24.12
C LYS A 98 -2.69 -16.74 22.75
N SER A 99 -3.28 -17.41 21.74
CA SER A 99 -2.70 -17.45 20.39
C SER A 99 -2.70 -16.07 19.74
N PHE A 100 -3.77 -15.29 19.96
CA PHE A 100 -3.88 -13.92 19.47
C PHE A 100 -2.84 -13.00 20.10
N THR A 101 -2.63 -13.04 21.42
CA THR A 101 -1.59 -12.25 22.09
C THR A 101 -0.21 -12.59 21.56
N ARG A 102 0.09 -13.87 21.32
CA ARG A 102 1.36 -14.30 20.71
C ARG A 102 1.52 -13.73 19.28
N LEU A 103 0.50 -13.84 18.45
CA LEU A 103 0.50 -13.29 17.09
C LEU A 103 0.75 -11.77 17.11
N LYS A 104 0.02 -11.04 17.98
CA LYS A 104 0.20 -9.60 18.17
C LYS A 104 1.63 -9.25 18.56
N SER A 105 2.22 -10.01 19.51
CA SER A 105 3.61 -9.78 19.94
C SER A 105 4.61 -10.00 18.81
N TRP A 106 4.45 -11.07 18.02
CA TRP A 106 5.30 -11.31 16.84
C TRP A 106 5.17 -10.21 15.79
N PHE A 107 3.94 -9.74 15.56
CA PHE A 107 3.71 -8.64 14.62
C PHE A 107 4.37 -7.34 15.10
N MET A 108 4.22 -6.99 16.38
CA MET A 108 4.88 -5.83 16.98
C MET A 108 6.41 -5.93 16.87
N ALA A 109 6.99 -7.09 17.22
CA ALA A 109 8.42 -7.33 17.08
C ALA A 109 8.89 -7.18 15.62
N SER A 110 8.10 -7.68 14.67
CA SER A 110 8.38 -7.57 13.23
C SER A 110 8.45 -6.11 12.76
N VAL A 111 7.52 -5.27 13.21
CA VAL A 111 7.53 -3.84 12.88
C VAL A 111 8.70 -3.12 13.56
N ALA A 112 9.00 -3.45 14.82
CA ALA A 112 10.16 -2.89 15.53
C ALA A 112 11.47 -3.24 14.81
N ILE A 113 11.64 -4.49 14.37
CA ILE A 113 12.81 -4.91 13.59
C ILE A 113 12.89 -4.13 12.26
N ASN A 114 11.76 -3.90 11.57
CA ASN A 114 11.76 -3.10 10.36
C ASN A 114 12.29 -1.68 10.60
N PHE A 115 11.78 -1.02 11.65
CA PHE A 115 12.24 0.32 12.04
C PHE A 115 13.73 0.34 12.41
N LEU A 116 14.16 -0.59 13.26
CA LEU A 116 15.57 -0.66 13.71
C LEU A 116 16.53 -0.90 12.54
N LEU A 117 16.16 -1.78 11.61
CA LEU A 117 16.97 -2.02 10.41
C LEU A 117 17.04 -0.76 9.54
N ALA A 118 15.93 -0.05 9.31
CA ALA A 118 15.95 1.20 8.57
C ALA A 118 16.83 2.26 9.24
N ALA A 119 16.75 2.39 10.57
CA ALA A 119 17.57 3.32 11.33
C ALA A 119 19.07 2.99 11.30
N VAL A 120 19.44 1.69 11.27
CA VAL A 120 20.83 1.24 11.16
C VAL A 120 21.34 1.38 9.71
N GLN A 121 20.49 1.18 8.71
CA GLN A 121 20.86 1.33 7.29
C GLN A 121 21.33 2.76 6.98
N LYS A 122 20.67 3.78 7.53
CA LYS A 122 21.00 5.19 7.26
C LYS A 122 22.49 5.51 7.48
N PRO A 123 23.08 5.35 8.68
CA PRO A 123 24.49 5.65 8.91
C PRO A 123 25.44 4.72 8.14
N LEU A 124 25.02 3.51 7.79
CA LEU A 124 25.85 2.59 7.02
C LEU A 124 25.89 2.98 5.52
N ILE A 125 24.79 3.49 4.98
CA ILE A 125 24.71 4.02 3.61
C ILE A 125 25.49 5.33 3.53
N ASP A 126 25.27 6.27 4.47
CA ASP A 126 25.97 7.55 4.51
C ASP A 126 27.50 7.36 4.68
N GLY A 127 27.91 6.32 5.40
CA GLY A 127 29.31 5.95 5.59
C GLY A 127 29.92 5.11 4.45
N GLY A 128 29.16 4.84 3.36
CA GLY A 128 29.61 4.05 2.21
C GLY A 128 29.90 2.57 2.53
N LYS A 129 29.36 2.05 3.65
CA LYS A 129 29.55 0.65 4.06
C LYS A 129 28.55 -0.32 3.42
N ILE A 130 27.41 0.20 2.99
CA ILE A 130 26.37 -0.55 2.28
C ILE A 130 26.07 0.23 1.02
N ASP A 131 26.09 -0.46 -0.13
CA ASP A 131 25.63 0.09 -1.40
C ASP A 131 24.10 0.23 -1.37
N ALA A 132 23.61 1.44 -1.63
CA ALA A 132 22.19 1.72 -1.77
C ALA A 132 21.61 1.20 -3.11
N GLN A 133 22.37 0.42 -3.87
CA GLN A 133 21.99 -0.23 -5.14
C GLN A 133 21.42 0.74 -6.19
N GLY A 134 22.12 1.88 -6.36
CA GLY A 134 21.75 2.89 -7.34
C GLY A 134 20.67 3.86 -6.87
N PHE A 135 20.22 3.76 -5.61
CA PHE A 135 19.39 4.78 -4.99
C PHE A 135 20.24 5.83 -4.27
N ASP A 136 19.87 7.09 -4.35
CA ASP A 136 20.50 8.15 -3.56
C ASP A 136 20.30 7.87 -2.06
N GLY A 137 21.35 8.04 -1.28
CA GLY A 137 21.55 7.70 0.12
C GLY A 137 20.31 7.45 0.99
N THR A 138 19.35 8.39 1.03
CA THR A 138 18.14 8.28 1.86
C THR A 138 17.12 7.28 1.30
N ASP A 139 17.02 7.12 -0.01
CA ASP A 139 16.09 6.19 -0.67
C ASP A 139 16.48 4.72 -0.43
N GLY A 140 17.73 4.45 -0.08
CA GLY A 140 18.19 3.13 0.31
C GLY A 140 17.72 2.65 1.69
N CYS A 141 17.14 3.52 2.54
CA CYS A 141 16.73 3.17 3.91
C CYS A 141 15.38 2.43 3.94
N GLY A 142 15.35 1.21 3.47
CA GLY A 142 14.13 0.39 3.29
C GLY A 142 13.82 -0.59 4.42
N GLY A 143 14.57 -0.64 5.53
CA GLY A 143 14.36 -1.62 6.59
C GLY A 143 14.40 -3.06 6.08
N VAL A 144 13.37 -3.85 6.38
CA VAL A 144 13.23 -5.23 5.86
C VAL A 144 12.92 -5.27 4.35
N PHE A 145 12.55 -4.14 3.75
CA PHE A 145 12.27 -3.98 2.32
C PHE A 145 13.47 -3.43 1.55
N PHE A 146 14.65 -3.42 2.14
CA PHE A 146 15.91 -3.10 1.49
C PHE A 146 16.05 -3.85 0.16
N VAL A 147 16.69 -3.25 -0.83
CA VAL A 147 16.78 -3.83 -2.21
C VAL A 147 15.46 -3.76 -3.02
N SER A 148 14.50 -2.97 -2.61
CA SER A 148 13.29 -2.69 -3.39
C SER A 148 13.28 -1.25 -3.83
N GLY A 149 13.00 -0.98 -5.09
CA GLY A 149 12.85 0.40 -5.60
C GLY A 149 11.79 1.25 -4.88
N ALA A 150 10.91 0.61 -4.08
CA ALA A 150 9.91 1.26 -3.25
C ALA A 150 10.14 0.99 -1.75
N GLY A 151 11.29 0.43 -1.37
CA GLY A 151 11.54 -0.09 -0.02
C GLY A 151 11.46 0.95 1.07
N ASN A 152 11.93 2.16 0.83
CA ASN A 152 11.90 3.27 1.77
C ASN A 152 10.46 3.66 2.14
N TYR A 153 9.57 3.91 1.17
CA TYR A 153 8.19 4.25 1.54
C TYR A 153 7.35 3.08 2.00
N VAL A 154 7.61 1.86 1.56
CA VAL A 154 6.95 0.67 2.10
C VAL A 154 7.30 0.52 3.58
N SER A 155 8.59 0.59 3.92
CA SER A 155 9.08 0.52 5.31
C SER A 155 8.50 1.64 6.18
N ALA A 156 8.54 2.88 5.70
CA ALA A 156 8.02 4.03 6.42
C ALA A 156 6.49 3.99 6.56
N SER A 157 5.76 3.54 5.51
CA SER A 157 4.30 3.34 5.57
C SER A 157 3.90 2.30 6.61
N VAL A 158 4.63 1.18 6.68
CA VAL A 158 4.45 0.13 7.69
C VAL A 158 4.62 0.69 9.10
N SER A 159 5.70 1.42 9.33
CA SER A 159 6.01 2.01 10.65
C SER A 159 4.96 3.05 11.07
N LEU A 160 4.55 3.94 10.15
CA LEU A 160 3.58 4.99 10.47
C LEU A 160 2.17 4.42 10.70
N ALA A 161 1.71 3.51 9.85
CA ALA A 161 0.40 2.87 10.01
C ALA A 161 0.32 2.09 11.32
N PHE A 162 1.37 1.34 11.66
CA PHE A 162 1.45 0.65 12.94
C PHE A 162 1.47 1.61 14.11
N ALA A 163 2.26 2.69 14.05
CA ALA A 163 2.38 3.65 15.14
C ALA A 163 1.04 4.35 15.44
N LEU A 164 0.27 4.71 14.40
CA LEU A 164 -1.07 5.28 14.57
C LEU A 164 -2.05 4.28 15.20
N TYR A 165 -2.04 3.02 14.73
CA TYR A 165 -2.83 1.96 15.33
C TYR A 165 -2.45 1.72 16.78
N PHE A 166 -1.15 1.64 17.08
CA PHE A 166 -0.62 1.39 18.42
C PHE A 166 -0.91 2.56 19.38
N LEU A 167 -0.83 3.81 18.90
CA LEU A 167 -1.23 4.98 19.69
C LEU A 167 -2.69 4.88 20.15
N ALA A 168 -3.59 4.48 19.28
CA ALA A 168 -5.03 4.39 19.54
C ALA A 168 -5.41 3.16 20.37
N ASN A 169 -4.84 1.99 20.05
CA ASN A 169 -5.28 0.69 20.52
C ASN A 169 -4.31 0.01 21.52
N GLY A 170 -3.07 0.47 21.63
CA GLY A 170 -2.05 -0.08 22.55
C GLY A 170 -2.23 0.33 24.01
N LYS A 171 -3.48 0.31 24.53
CA LYS A 171 -3.82 0.84 25.87
C LYS A 171 -3.16 0.06 27.03
N ASP A 172 -2.69 -1.15 26.77
CA ASP A 172 -1.93 -1.98 27.74
C ASP A 172 -0.52 -1.44 27.99
N PHE A 173 -0.07 -0.50 27.14
CA PHE A 173 1.24 0.15 27.26
C PHE A 173 1.11 1.59 27.76
N PRO A 174 2.10 2.09 28.53
CA PRO A 174 2.12 3.48 28.97
C PRO A 174 2.05 4.47 27.80
N LEU A 175 1.42 5.62 28.01
CA LEU A 175 1.25 6.65 26.97
C LEU A 175 2.57 7.07 26.34
N TRP A 176 3.62 7.22 27.15
CA TRP A 176 4.95 7.63 26.64
C TRP A 176 5.52 6.63 25.62
N VAL A 177 5.33 5.31 25.80
CA VAL A 177 5.77 4.29 24.82
C VAL A 177 5.02 4.47 23.50
N ARG A 178 3.72 4.71 23.57
CA ARG A 178 2.89 4.91 22.37
C ARG A 178 3.25 6.18 21.61
N VAL A 179 3.50 7.28 22.35
CA VAL A 179 3.95 8.55 21.77
C VAL A 179 5.36 8.42 21.17
N THR A 180 6.28 7.75 21.86
CA THR A 180 7.63 7.51 21.34
C THR A 180 7.57 6.72 20.02
N THR A 181 6.66 5.76 19.88
CA THR A 181 6.49 5.00 18.64
C THR A 181 6.06 5.91 17.47
N ILE A 182 5.15 6.88 17.71
CA ILE A 182 4.76 7.87 16.68
C ILE A 182 5.94 8.77 16.32
N VAL A 183 6.68 9.26 17.30
CA VAL A 183 7.86 10.12 17.07
C VAL A 183 8.92 9.35 16.26
N ALA A 184 9.18 8.09 16.61
CA ALA A 184 10.13 7.24 15.89
C ALA A 184 9.68 6.99 14.44
N ALA A 185 8.40 6.67 14.20
CA ALA A 185 7.86 6.50 12.85
C ALA A 185 7.94 7.79 12.04
N SER A 186 7.64 8.95 12.66
CA SER A 186 7.76 10.26 12.01
C SER A 186 9.21 10.58 11.65
N TRP A 187 10.16 10.24 12.53
CA TRP A 187 11.59 10.39 12.23
C TRP A 187 12.02 9.50 11.06
N GLN A 188 11.48 8.26 10.96
CA GLN A 188 11.76 7.39 9.82
C GLN A 188 11.33 8.03 8.50
N LEU A 189 10.19 8.73 8.46
CA LEU A 189 9.74 9.43 7.24
C LEU A 189 10.78 10.42 6.71
N LEU A 190 11.53 11.05 7.61
CA LEU A 190 12.55 12.04 7.26
C LEU A 190 13.81 11.38 6.71
N PHE A 191 14.38 10.41 7.45
CA PHE A 191 15.64 9.79 7.05
C PHE A 191 15.49 8.76 5.91
N SER A 192 14.27 8.27 5.62
CA SER A 192 13.96 7.43 4.46
C SER A 192 13.40 8.21 3.26
N ASP A 193 13.46 9.54 3.28
CA ASP A 193 12.90 10.46 2.28
C ASP A 193 11.46 10.14 1.83
N SER A 194 10.62 9.71 2.78
CA SER A 194 9.24 9.28 2.52
C SER A 194 8.21 10.34 2.92
N LYS A 195 8.53 11.62 2.72
CA LYS A 195 7.76 12.79 3.20
C LYS A 195 6.36 12.88 2.58
N GLN A 196 6.16 12.34 1.38
CA GLN A 196 4.85 12.25 0.72
C GLN A 196 3.81 11.46 1.53
N LEU A 197 4.24 10.59 2.43
CA LEU A 197 3.34 9.90 3.36
C LEU A 197 2.66 10.87 4.31
N ILE A 198 3.37 11.89 4.78
CA ILE A 198 2.79 12.94 5.66
C ILE A 198 1.61 13.59 4.95
N PHE A 199 1.79 13.96 3.67
CA PHE A 199 0.73 14.55 2.86
C PHE A 199 -0.47 13.61 2.71
N ALA A 200 -0.23 12.33 2.40
CA ALA A 200 -1.29 11.34 2.22
C ALA A 200 -2.10 11.13 3.52
N TYR A 201 -1.43 11.02 4.66
CA TYR A 201 -2.10 10.85 5.96
C TYR A 201 -2.84 12.11 6.40
N PHE A 202 -2.29 13.29 6.12
CA PHE A 202 -2.95 14.56 6.40
C PHE A 202 -4.23 14.72 5.56
N LEU A 203 -4.16 14.40 4.26
CA LEU A 203 -5.33 14.41 3.38
C LEU A 203 -6.37 13.36 3.81
N ALA A 204 -5.93 12.16 4.19
CA ALA A 204 -6.82 11.13 4.74
C ALA A 204 -7.54 11.61 6.00
N TRP A 205 -6.88 12.37 6.85
CA TRP A 205 -7.47 12.95 8.05
C TRP A 205 -8.53 14.00 7.69
N ILE A 206 -8.25 14.86 6.72
CA ILE A 206 -9.25 15.83 6.21
C ILE A 206 -10.49 15.10 5.67
N ILE A 207 -10.28 14.05 4.85
CA ILE A 207 -11.37 13.24 4.31
C ILE A 207 -12.19 12.61 5.45
N LEU A 208 -11.53 12.08 6.48
CA LEU A 208 -12.23 11.51 7.64
C LEU A 208 -13.10 12.52 8.39
N ILE A 209 -12.69 13.79 8.47
CA ILE A 209 -13.51 14.86 9.07
C ILE A 209 -14.80 15.02 8.28
N ILE A 210 -14.72 15.03 6.95
CA ILE A 210 -15.89 15.15 6.08
C ILE A 210 -16.88 14.00 6.33
N PHE A 211 -16.39 12.77 6.48
CA PHE A 211 -17.24 11.62 6.81
C PHE A 211 -17.86 11.68 8.22
N ASN A 212 -17.23 12.37 9.16
CA ASN A 212 -17.72 12.48 10.54
C ASN A 212 -18.44 13.82 10.83
N PHE A 213 -18.69 14.64 9.83
CA PHE A 213 -19.24 15.99 9.99
C PHE A 213 -20.59 16.05 10.76
N LYS A 214 -21.36 14.96 10.76
CA LYS A 214 -22.62 14.85 11.52
C LYS A 214 -22.41 14.71 13.04
N ASP A 215 -21.23 14.28 13.48
CA ASP A 215 -20.85 14.18 14.89
C ASP A 215 -19.97 15.40 15.25
N VAL A 216 -20.61 16.45 15.75
CA VAL A 216 -19.97 17.75 16.04
C VAL A 216 -18.78 17.58 16.99
N GLY A 217 -18.91 16.74 18.03
CA GLY A 217 -17.83 16.51 19.00
C GLY A 217 -16.59 15.90 18.36
N LYS A 218 -16.77 14.83 17.56
CA LYS A 218 -15.65 14.23 16.81
C LYS A 218 -15.07 15.17 15.78
N THR A 219 -15.93 15.92 15.08
CA THR A 219 -15.48 16.90 14.09
C THR A 219 -14.56 17.93 14.72
N ILE A 220 -14.95 18.51 15.86
CA ILE A 220 -14.13 19.49 16.59
C ILE A 220 -12.79 18.86 17.03
N GLN A 221 -12.81 17.65 17.60
CA GLN A 221 -11.57 16.95 18.00
C GLN A 221 -10.63 16.74 16.83
N LEU A 222 -11.15 16.30 15.68
CA LEU A 222 -10.36 16.08 14.47
C LEU A 222 -9.82 17.40 13.90
N LEU A 223 -10.61 18.48 13.91
CA LEU A 223 -10.19 19.82 13.49
C LEU A 223 -9.08 20.38 14.38
N LEU A 224 -9.24 20.28 15.70
CA LEU A 224 -8.20 20.68 16.64
C LEU A 224 -6.90 19.89 16.42
N GLY A 225 -7.00 18.58 16.19
CA GLY A 225 -5.87 17.72 15.87
C GLY A 225 -5.15 18.17 14.58
N ILE A 226 -5.89 18.45 13.51
CA ILE A 226 -5.31 18.97 12.26
C ILE A 226 -4.65 20.33 12.49
N MET A 227 -5.30 21.22 13.21
CA MET A 227 -4.75 22.55 13.48
C MET A 227 -3.41 22.45 14.24
N VAL A 228 -3.36 21.66 15.31
CA VAL A 228 -2.14 21.46 16.10
C VAL A 228 -1.03 20.80 15.25
N THR A 229 -1.36 19.72 14.54
CA THR A 229 -0.41 19.04 13.67
C THR A 229 0.10 19.94 12.54
N GLY A 230 -0.80 20.73 11.94
CA GLY A 230 -0.46 21.71 10.91
C GLY A 230 0.47 22.82 11.42
N LEU A 231 0.23 23.34 12.62
CA LEU A 231 1.11 24.34 13.24
C LEU A 231 2.50 23.76 13.54
N ILE A 232 2.57 22.54 14.07
CA ILE A 232 3.85 21.84 14.31
C ILE A 232 4.57 21.62 12.97
N PHE A 233 3.87 21.12 11.95
CA PHE A 233 4.42 20.90 10.64
C PHE A 233 4.96 22.19 10.01
N PHE A 234 4.19 23.27 10.06
CA PHE A 234 4.60 24.57 9.56
C PHE A 234 5.86 25.10 10.26
N TRP A 235 5.90 24.95 11.60
CA TRP A 235 7.07 25.30 12.38
C TRP A 235 8.30 24.45 11.96
N CYS A 236 8.14 23.13 11.76
CA CYS A 236 9.19 22.23 11.30
C CYS A 236 9.73 22.66 9.92
N VAL A 237 8.85 23.00 8.98
CA VAL A 237 9.24 23.45 7.62
C VAL A 237 10.08 24.73 7.67
N GLN A 238 9.80 25.61 8.64
CA GLN A 238 10.55 26.87 8.77
C GLN A 238 11.87 26.75 9.53
N ASN A 239 12.02 25.75 10.44
CA ASN A 239 13.10 25.72 11.39
C ASN A 239 14.01 24.48 11.28
N LEU A 240 13.60 23.45 10.56
CA LEU A 240 14.37 22.20 10.47
C LEU A 240 14.82 21.91 9.03
N GLU A 241 16.14 21.77 8.84
CA GLU A 241 16.74 21.45 7.53
C GLU A 241 16.18 20.17 6.90
N ALA A 242 15.82 19.17 7.72
CA ALA A 242 15.18 17.94 7.25
C ALA A 242 13.86 18.16 6.48
N PHE A 243 13.25 19.35 6.62
CA PHE A 243 12.02 19.74 5.93
C PHE A 243 12.25 20.65 4.72
N ASN A 244 13.49 21.00 4.38
CA ASN A 244 13.81 21.87 3.24
C ASN A 244 13.26 21.35 1.91
N ALA A 245 13.09 20.04 1.74
CA ALA A 245 12.46 19.48 0.56
C ALA A 245 11.02 20.00 0.32
N PHE A 246 10.26 20.30 1.37
CA PHE A 246 8.90 20.84 1.21
C PHE A 246 8.91 22.24 0.60
N THR A 247 9.87 23.08 0.99
CA THR A 247 10.04 24.41 0.39
C THR A 247 10.63 24.32 -1.03
N ALA A 248 11.57 23.41 -1.25
CA ALA A 248 12.17 23.18 -2.55
C ALA A 248 11.15 22.70 -3.61
N TRP A 249 10.18 21.88 -3.20
CA TRP A 249 9.13 21.38 -4.10
C TRP A 249 7.89 22.28 -4.16
N ALA A 250 7.72 23.25 -3.26
CA ALA A 250 6.59 24.20 -3.25
C ALA A 250 6.81 25.39 -4.21
N ARG A 251 7.54 25.19 -5.32
CA ARG A 251 7.84 26.26 -6.28
C ARG A 251 6.67 26.48 -7.24
N PRO A 252 6.22 27.73 -7.44
CA PRO A 252 5.11 28.04 -8.33
C PRO A 252 5.35 27.63 -9.79
N ASP A 253 6.60 27.63 -10.27
CA ASP A 253 7.00 27.23 -11.62
C ASP A 253 6.70 25.76 -11.91
N LEU A 254 6.73 24.87 -10.88
CA LEU A 254 6.39 23.47 -11.04
C LEU A 254 4.88 23.22 -11.25
N TYR A 255 4.04 24.04 -10.66
CA TYR A 255 2.58 23.84 -10.62
C TYR A 255 1.80 24.81 -11.52
N GLY A 256 2.48 25.71 -12.21
CA GLY A 256 1.87 26.61 -13.18
C GLY A 256 1.20 25.88 -14.35
N LYS A 257 0.54 26.63 -15.24
CA LYS A 257 -0.19 26.06 -16.39
C LYS A 257 0.68 25.19 -17.30
N ASP A 258 1.96 25.54 -17.43
CA ASP A 258 2.96 24.81 -18.21
C ASP A 258 4.00 24.12 -17.30
N GLY A 259 3.66 23.88 -16.05
CA GLY A 259 4.56 23.33 -15.06
C GLY A 259 4.77 21.82 -15.21
N ASP A 260 6.01 21.40 -14.96
CA ASP A 260 6.46 20.01 -15.12
C ASP A 260 5.70 19.01 -14.23
N ALA A 261 5.16 19.45 -13.08
CA ALA A 261 4.44 18.58 -12.16
C ALA A 261 3.21 17.92 -12.80
N TRP A 262 2.37 18.72 -13.49
CA TRP A 262 1.20 18.21 -14.18
C TRP A 262 1.56 17.39 -15.41
N PHE A 263 2.55 17.85 -16.17
CA PHE A 263 3.06 17.11 -17.32
C PHE A 263 3.54 15.73 -16.93
N THR A 264 4.38 15.64 -15.90
CA THR A 264 4.96 14.38 -15.40
C THR A 264 3.88 13.46 -14.85
N LYS A 265 3.02 13.96 -13.97
CA LYS A 265 2.00 13.14 -13.31
C LYS A 265 0.95 12.60 -14.27
N LEU A 266 0.56 13.39 -15.26
CA LEU A 266 -0.47 13.01 -16.23
C LEU A 266 0.09 12.29 -17.47
N TYR A 267 1.41 12.12 -17.58
CA TYR A 267 2.03 11.46 -18.73
C TYR A 267 1.40 10.09 -19.04
N SER A 268 1.32 9.22 -18.02
CA SER A 268 0.74 7.89 -18.18
C SER A 268 -0.75 7.89 -18.47
N VAL A 269 -1.50 8.81 -17.87
CA VAL A 269 -2.93 8.98 -18.16
C VAL A 269 -3.14 9.37 -19.62
N LYS A 270 -2.33 10.30 -20.13
CA LYS A 270 -2.36 10.70 -21.56
C LYS A 270 -1.97 9.53 -22.48
N ALA A 271 -0.96 8.74 -22.10
CA ALA A 271 -0.56 7.56 -22.85
C ALA A 271 -1.67 6.50 -22.92
N ILE A 272 -2.38 6.25 -21.83
CA ILE A 272 -3.54 5.34 -21.80
C ILE A 272 -4.67 5.87 -22.68
N LEU A 273 -5.02 7.15 -22.54
CA LEU A 273 -6.11 7.78 -23.30
C LEU A 273 -5.84 7.78 -24.80
N ALA A 274 -4.59 7.92 -25.23
CA ALA A 274 -4.19 7.86 -26.64
C ALA A 274 -4.46 6.48 -27.27
N GLU A 275 -4.47 5.42 -26.47
CA GLU A 275 -4.76 4.05 -26.93
C GLU A 275 -6.22 3.63 -26.73
N PHE A 276 -7.04 4.43 -26.07
CA PHE A 276 -8.48 4.19 -25.95
C PHE A 276 -9.19 4.53 -27.26
N LYS A 277 -9.29 3.53 -28.14
CA LYS A 277 -9.83 3.68 -29.50
C LYS A 277 -11.33 3.34 -29.61
N SER A 278 -11.90 2.77 -28.57
CA SER A 278 -13.30 2.36 -28.54
C SER A 278 -13.95 2.57 -27.18
N PRO A 279 -15.30 2.70 -27.09
CA PRO A 279 -16.00 2.74 -25.81
C PRO A 279 -15.71 1.51 -24.91
N ALA A 280 -15.42 0.36 -25.52
CA ALA A 280 -15.07 -0.86 -24.79
C ALA A 280 -13.77 -0.71 -23.99
N ASN A 281 -12.81 0.10 -24.44
CA ASN A 281 -11.58 0.37 -23.67
C ASN A 281 -11.86 1.13 -22.38
N TRP A 282 -12.88 2.00 -22.34
CA TRP A 282 -13.30 2.65 -21.09
C TRP A 282 -13.88 1.66 -20.09
N LEU A 283 -14.61 0.65 -20.56
CA LEU A 283 -15.26 -0.34 -19.70
C LEU A 283 -14.31 -1.44 -19.25
N PHE A 284 -13.45 -1.95 -20.15
CA PHE A 284 -12.60 -3.12 -19.92
C PHE A 284 -11.10 -2.82 -19.89
N GLY A 285 -10.68 -1.57 -20.11
CA GLY A 285 -9.26 -1.20 -20.18
C GLY A 285 -8.57 -1.69 -21.44
N LEU A 286 -7.25 -1.78 -21.38
CA LEU A 286 -6.35 -2.26 -22.44
C LEU A 286 -5.80 -3.67 -22.18
N GLY A 287 -6.18 -4.29 -21.09
CA GLY A 287 -5.75 -5.61 -20.66
C GLY A 287 -4.78 -5.58 -19.48
N PRO A 288 -4.87 -6.55 -18.57
CA PRO A 288 -3.99 -6.65 -17.39
C PRO A 288 -2.50 -6.60 -17.78
N GLY A 289 -1.73 -5.69 -17.15
CA GLY A 289 -0.31 -5.51 -17.40
C GLY A 289 0.03 -4.84 -18.74
N HIS A 290 -0.94 -4.27 -19.42
CA HIS A 290 -0.73 -3.56 -20.70
C HIS A 290 -0.54 -2.05 -20.53
N THR A 291 -0.71 -1.52 -19.32
CA THR A 291 -0.56 -0.09 -19.10
C THR A 291 0.49 0.24 -18.03
N VAL A 292 0.20 1.19 -17.17
CA VAL A 292 1.13 1.75 -16.17
C VAL A 292 0.95 1.13 -14.79
N SER A 293 0.29 -0.03 -14.70
CA SER A 293 0.26 -0.81 -13.47
C SER A 293 1.66 -1.28 -13.09
N ARG A 294 1.84 -1.68 -11.83
CA ARG A 294 3.09 -2.31 -11.39
C ARG A 294 3.42 -3.54 -12.25
N LEU A 295 2.40 -4.30 -12.67
CA LEU A 295 2.58 -5.42 -13.59
C LEU A 295 3.18 -4.95 -14.92
N GLY A 296 2.60 -3.94 -15.56
CA GLY A 296 3.01 -3.48 -16.90
C GLY A 296 4.33 -2.71 -16.90
N ALA A 297 4.51 -1.77 -15.95
CA ALA A 297 5.67 -0.89 -15.92
C ALA A 297 6.93 -1.53 -15.31
N TRP A 298 6.77 -2.46 -14.37
CA TRP A 298 7.91 -3.03 -13.63
C TRP A 298 8.02 -4.54 -13.79
N PHE A 299 6.99 -5.29 -13.39
CA PHE A 299 7.07 -6.74 -13.27
C PHE A 299 7.26 -7.44 -14.61
N MET A 300 6.57 -6.98 -15.67
CA MET A 300 6.71 -7.51 -17.02
C MET A 300 8.08 -7.20 -17.65
N GLN A 301 8.75 -6.16 -17.20
CA GLN A 301 10.10 -5.84 -17.69
C GLN A 301 11.15 -6.63 -16.93
N ASP A 302 11.03 -6.74 -15.61
CA ASP A 302 12.01 -7.44 -14.77
C ASP A 302 11.91 -8.98 -14.92
N TYR A 303 10.69 -9.53 -15.04
CA TYR A 303 10.43 -10.97 -15.15
C TYR A 303 9.91 -11.42 -16.52
N GLY A 304 9.93 -10.56 -17.52
CA GLY A 304 9.51 -10.86 -18.88
C GLY A 304 10.15 -12.10 -19.48
N PRO A 305 11.46 -12.35 -19.32
CA PRO A 305 12.11 -13.58 -19.80
C PRO A 305 11.48 -14.88 -19.27
N ILE A 306 10.89 -14.84 -18.06
CA ILE A 306 10.22 -15.99 -17.44
C ILE A 306 8.75 -16.04 -17.82
N LEU A 307 8.07 -14.88 -17.88
CA LEU A 307 6.62 -14.82 -18.05
C LEU A 307 6.16 -14.92 -19.51
N LYS A 308 6.93 -14.34 -20.46
CA LYS A 308 6.57 -14.39 -21.90
C LYS A 308 6.47 -15.80 -22.46
N PRO A 309 7.41 -16.74 -22.15
CA PRO A 309 7.27 -18.15 -22.57
C PRO A 309 6.02 -18.83 -22.02
N LEU A 310 5.47 -18.34 -20.89
CA LEU A 310 4.22 -18.82 -20.30
C LEU A 310 2.97 -18.17 -20.90
N GLY A 311 3.12 -17.32 -21.91
CA GLY A 311 2.03 -16.66 -22.61
C GLY A 311 1.69 -15.25 -22.10
N ALA A 312 2.56 -14.63 -21.29
CA ALA A 312 2.37 -13.23 -20.91
C ALA A 312 2.68 -12.30 -22.08
N THR A 313 1.91 -11.21 -22.15
CA THR A 313 2.04 -10.18 -23.20
C THR A 313 2.33 -8.82 -22.58
N SER A 314 2.94 -7.92 -23.34
CA SER A 314 3.24 -6.55 -22.91
C SER A 314 3.00 -5.56 -24.06
N THR A 315 2.76 -4.29 -23.71
CA THR A 315 2.62 -3.19 -24.67
C THR A 315 3.73 -2.18 -24.49
N SER A 316 3.84 -1.24 -25.43
CA SER A 316 4.80 -0.13 -25.36
C SER A 316 4.47 0.90 -24.28
N ILE A 317 3.25 0.94 -23.72
CA ILE A 317 2.86 1.96 -22.73
C ILE A 317 3.68 1.83 -21.45
N GLY A 318 3.77 0.62 -20.89
CA GLY A 318 4.56 0.35 -19.68
C GLY A 318 6.04 0.67 -19.90
N ILE A 319 6.60 0.25 -21.02
CA ILE A 319 8.00 0.51 -21.38
C ILE A 319 8.28 2.01 -21.48
N ARG A 320 7.49 2.73 -22.27
CA ARG A 320 7.62 4.20 -22.42
C ARG A 320 7.45 4.96 -21.11
N SER A 321 6.57 4.48 -20.22
CA SER A 321 6.37 5.11 -18.92
C SER A 321 7.58 4.91 -18.00
N ARG A 322 8.23 3.75 -18.05
CA ARG A 322 9.47 3.51 -17.32
C ARG A 322 10.64 4.32 -17.89
N GLU A 323 10.81 4.33 -19.20
CA GLU A 323 11.83 5.17 -19.89
C GLU A 323 11.64 6.65 -19.55
N PHE A 324 10.39 7.13 -19.44
CA PHE A 324 10.09 8.49 -19.02
C PHE A 324 10.51 8.74 -17.57
N ILE A 325 10.26 7.78 -16.64
CA ILE A 325 10.72 7.90 -15.25
C ILE A 325 12.24 8.00 -15.19
N ASP A 326 12.94 7.16 -15.94
CA ASP A 326 14.40 7.06 -15.91
C ASP A 326 15.10 8.28 -16.59
N SER A 327 14.38 9.01 -17.46
CA SER A 327 14.93 10.11 -18.27
C SER A 327 14.48 11.51 -17.87
N PHE A 328 13.30 11.65 -17.23
CA PHE A 328 12.74 12.97 -16.92
C PHE A 328 13.09 13.40 -15.50
N TRP A 329 13.78 14.53 -15.37
CA TRP A 329 14.40 15.03 -14.14
C TRP A 329 13.47 15.03 -12.92
N LEU A 330 12.19 15.42 -13.11
CA LEU A 330 11.22 15.52 -12.02
C LEU A 330 10.71 14.14 -11.56
N ALA A 331 10.54 13.21 -12.49
CA ALA A 331 10.14 11.84 -12.19
C ALA A 331 11.27 11.04 -11.52
N THR A 332 12.52 11.31 -11.93
CA THR A 332 13.73 10.73 -11.30
C THR A 332 13.98 11.35 -9.92
N GLY A 333 13.78 12.66 -9.76
CA GLY A 333 14.09 13.38 -8.52
C GLY A 333 13.05 13.24 -7.42
N SER A 334 11.81 12.80 -7.71
CA SER A 334 10.79 12.62 -6.68
C SER A 334 9.68 11.66 -7.08
N SER A 335 9.48 10.64 -6.26
CA SER A 335 8.41 9.65 -6.42
C SER A 335 6.99 10.26 -6.33
N LEU A 336 6.82 11.44 -5.74
CA LEU A 336 5.54 12.18 -5.72
C LEU A 336 5.04 12.44 -7.15
N PHE A 337 5.96 12.74 -8.06
CA PHE A 337 5.66 13.04 -9.47
C PHE A 337 5.75 11.82 -10.38
N SER A 338 5.97 10.61 -9.82
CA SER A 338 5.96 9.40 -10.64
C SER A 338 4.68 9.31 -11.49
N PRO A 339 4.79 9.11 -12.81
CA PRO A 339 3.62 8.92 -13.67
C PRO A 339 2.96 7.56 -13.44
N VAL A 340 3.66 6.59 -12.85
CA VAL A 340 3.16 5.25 -12.57
C VAL A 340 2.52 5.23 -11.18
N PHE A 341 1.20 5.04 -11.13
CA PHE A 341 0.44 4.99 -9.88
C PHE A 341 -0.77 4.06 -10.01
N SER A 342 -1.19 3.47 -8.87
CA SER A 342 -2.15 2.36 -8.86
C SER A 342 -3.48 2.68 -9.55
N TRP A 343 -4.07 3.85 -9.31
CA TRP A 343 -5.39 4.14 -9.89
C TRP A 343 -5.36 4.25 -11.41
N ALA A 344 -4.30 4.83 -11.99
CA ALA A 344 -4.11 4.85 -13.43
C ALA A 344 -3.85 3.44 -13.99
N GLY A 345 -3.07 2.63 -13.27
CA GLY A 345 -2.81 1.23 -13.63
C GLY A 345 -4.08 0.39 -13.63
N ILE A 346 -4.87 0.43 -12.53
CA ILE A 346 -6.12 -0.32 -12.41
C ILE A 346 -7.11 0.09 -13.51
N TRP A 347 -7.34 1.40 -13.66
CA TRP A 347 -8.25 1.90 -14.69
C TRP A 347 -7.76 1.59 -16.12
N GLY A 348 -6.48 1.81 -16.39
CA GLY A 348 -5.89 1.57 -17.70
C GLY A 348 -5.94 0.09 -18.09
N ASP A 349 -5.59 -0.80 -17.17
CA ASP A 349 -5.53 -2.24 -17.42
C ASP A 349 -6.92 -2.89 -17.53
N ILE A 350 -7.83 -2.58 -16.59
CA ILE A 350 -9.08 -3.34 -16.43
C ILE A 350 -10.34 -2.46 -16.52
N GLY A 351 -10.20 -1.18 -16.90
CA GLY A 351 -11.27 -0.25 -17.18
C GLY A 351 -12.14 0.12 -15.97
N LEU A 352 -13.29 0.74 -16.25
CA LEU A 352 -14.25 1.16 -15.23
C LEU A 352 -14.88 -0.02 -14.48
N PHE A 353 -15.08 -1.16 -15.12
CA PHE A 353 -15.63 -2.34 -14.45
C PHE A 353 -14.63 -2.90 -13.43
N GLY A 354 -13.35 -3.00 -13.79
CA GLY A 354 -12.32 -3.42 -12.86
C GLY A 354 -12.11 -2.42 -11.73
N LEU A 355 -12.10 -1.13 -12.03
CA LEU A 355 -12.04 -0.07 -11.02
C LEU A 355 -13.24 -0.17 -10.05
N GLY A 356 -14.45 -0.37 -10.56
CA GLY A 356 -15.66 -0.56 -9.76
C GLY A 356 -15.59 -1.82 -8.88
N GLY A 357 -15.07 -2.93 -9.41
CA GLY A 357 -14.84 -4.16 -8.66
C GLY A 357 -13.84 -3.98 -7.52
N TYR A 358 -12.74 -3.26 -7.78
CA TYR A 358 -11.76 -2.95 -6.73
C TYR A 358 -12.31 -1.98 -5.67
N MET A 359 -13.08 -0.96 -6.09
CA MET A 359 -13.76 -0.03 -5.18
C MET A 359 -14.82 -0.73 -4.32
N TYR A 360 -15.51 -1.73 -4.85
CA TYR A 360 -16.42 -2.57 -4.08
C TYR A 360 -15.68 -3.34 -2.98
N LEU A 361 -14.53 -3.93 -3.29
CA LEU A 361 -13.67 -4.57 -2.27
C LEU A 361 -13.21 -3.57 -1.19
N ALA A 362 -12.77 -2.38 -1.59
CA ALA A 362 -12.40 -1.32 -0.66
C ALA A 362 -13.58 -0.90 0.24
N TYR A 363 -14.80 -0.83 -0.33
CA TYR A 363 -16.02 -0.56 0.43
C TYR A 363 -16.33 -1.67 1.46
N VAL A 364 -16.22 -2.94 1.07
CA VAL A 364 -16.41 -4.08 1.99
C VAL A 364 -15.39 -3.99 3.15
N ILE A 365 -14.12 -3.72 2.85
CA ILE A 365 -13.08 -3.55 3.86
C ILE A 365 -13.43 -2.38 4.79
N TRP A 366 -13.84 -1.24 4.24
CA TRP A 366 -14.24 -0.08 5.03
C TRP A 366 -15.37 -0.41 6.01
N GLN A 367 -16.38 -1.14 5.56
CA GLN A 367 -17.54 -1.51 6.38
C GLN A 367 -17.20 -2.44 7.54
N TYR A 368 -16.36 -3.43 7.31
CA TYR A 368 -16.07 -4.45 8.30
C TYR A 368 -14.80 -4.19 9.13
N PHE A 369 -13.84 -3.50 8.58
CA PHE A 369 -12.53 -3.28 9.21
C PHE A 369 -12.23 -1.82 9.56
N GLY A 370 -13.02 -0.87 9.10
CA GLY A 370 -12.95 0.53 9.53
C GLY A 370 -13.49 0.71 10.96
N LEU A 371 -12.91 0.02 11.94
CA LEU A 371 -13.44 -0.13 13.29
C LEU A 371 -13.25 1.12 14.17
N ASP A 372 -12.16 1.81 13.95
CA ASP A 372 -11.79 3.04 14.66
C ASP A 372 -11.15 4.06 13.72
N ASN A 373 -10.92 5.27 14.22
CA ASN A 373 -10.39 6.36 13.42
C ASN A 373 -8.95 6.09 12.92
N SER A 374 -8.13 5.35 13.66
CA SER A 374 -6.75 5.04 13.24
C SER A 374 -6.74 4.13 12.02
N LEU A 375 -7.57 3.07 12.03
CA LEU A 375 -7.73 2.17 10.88
C LEU A 375 -8.39 2.87 9.70
N LYS A 376 -9.39 3.72 9.93
CA LYS A 376 -10.03 4.53 8.88
C LYS A 376 -9.04 5.48 8.21
N ILE A 377 -8.22 6.19 8.99
CA ILE A 377 -7.17 7.08 8.45
C ILE A 377 -6.17 6.26 7.63
N THR A 378 -5.74 5.11 8.12
CA THR A 378 -4.80 4.24 7.40
C THR A 378 -5.39 3.75 6.07
N LEU A 379 -6.66 3.32 6.07
CA LEU A 379 -7.36 2.92 4.83
C LEU A 379 -7.46 4.08 3.84
N LEU A 380 -7.89 5.26 4.29
CA LEU A 380 -7.98 6.45 3.44
C LEU A 380 -6.61 6.88 2.93
N ALA A 381 -5.57 6.88 3.78
CA ALA A 381 -4.21 7.19 3.37
C ALA A 381 -3.71 6.21 2.30
N THR A 382 -4.04 4.91 2.42
CA THR A 382 -3.71 3.90 1.41
C THR A 382 -4.37 4.21 0.06
N LEU A 383 -5.65 4.61 0.05
CA LEU A 383 -6.34 5.02 -1.17
C LEU A 383 -5.72 6.28 -1.78
N VAL A 384 -5.36 7.27 -0.95
CA VAL A 384 -4.66 8.48 -1.40
C VAL A 384 -3.28 8.15 -1.98
N LEU A 385 -2.52 7.28 -1.32
CA LEU A 385 -1.22 6.83 -1.81
C LEU A 385 -1.31 6.13 -3.17
N GLY A 386 -2.43 5.47 -3.47
CA GLY A 386 -2.71 4.91 -4.78
C GLY A 386 -2.73 5.94 -5.91
N PHE A 387 -2.90 7.25 -5.65
CA PHE A 387 -2.73 8.35 -6.61
C PHE A 387 -1.29 8.86 -6.72
N ILE A 388 -0.45 8.53 -5.74
CA ILE A 388 0.95 9.00 -5.71
C ILE A 388 1.85 7.99 -6.39
N PHE A 389 1.72 6.70 -6.04
CA PHE A 389 2.52 5.60 -6.60
C PHE A 389 1.75 4.27 -6.57
N THR A 390 2.39 3.16 -6.90
CA THR A 390 1.75 1.83 -7.01
C THR A 390 1.49 1.15 -5.66
N GLN A 391 1.08 1.90 -4.63
CA GLN A 391 0.92 1.42 -3.26
C GLN A 391 -0.09 0.27 -3.12
N LEU A 392 -1.20 0.33 -3.89
CA LEU A 392 -2.25 -0.70 -3.86
C LEU A 392 -1.80 -2.04 -4.46
N GLU A 393 -0.71 -2.01 -5.22
CA GLU A 393 -0.10 -3.17 -5.88
C GLU A 393 1.20 -3.60 -5.19
N GLU A 394 1.58 -2.95 -4.05
CA GLU A 394 2.80 -3.29 -3.31
C GLU A 394 2.52 -4.35 -2.24
N PRO A 395 2.93 -5.62 -2.47
CA PRO A 395 2.58 -6.71 -1.56
C PRO A 395 3.11 -6.49 -0.14
N GLY A 396 4.31 -5.91 -0.01
CA GLY A 396 4.94 -5.66 1.27
C GLY A 396 4.09 -4.80 2.20
N TYR A 397 3.49 -3.73 1.67
CA TYR A 397 2.59 -2.86 2.42
C TYR A 397 1.19 -3.45 2.55
N MET A 398 0.62 -3.97 1.46
CA MET A 398 -0.77 -4.41 1.44
C MET A 398 -1.02 -5.67 2.30
N LEU A 399 -0.07 -6.60 2.35
CA LEU A 399 -0.14 -7.76 3.27
C LEU A 399 0.01 -7.31 4.73
N PHE A 400 0.91 -6.35 5.00
CA PHE A 400 1.01 -5.74 6.33
C PHE A 400 -0.32 -5.06 6.72
N LEU A 401 -0.93 -4.28 5.83
CA LEU A 401 -2.22 -3.63 6.08
C LEU A 401 -3.31 -4.66 6.38
N SER A 402 -3.39 -5.75 5.61
CA SER A 402 -4.34 -6.84 5.85
C SER A 402 -4.14 -7.48 7.23
N MET A 403 -2.89 -7.67 7.66
CA MET A 403 -2.59 -8.16 9.00
C MET A 403 -3.04 -7.17 10.08
N LEU A 404 -2.77 -5.88 9.90
CA LEU A 404 -3.16 -4.82 10.84
C LEU A 404 -4.70 -4.76 11.01
N LEU A 405 -5.43 -4.80 9.90
CA LEU A 405 -6.90 -4.81 9.86
C LEU A 405 -7.46 -6.07 10.54
N GLY A 406 -6.89 -7.23 10.24
CA GLY A 406 -7.26 -8.50 10.85
C GLY A 406 -7.03 -8.54 12.36
N LEU A 407 -5.92 -7.96 12.85
CA LEU A 407 -5.66 -7.80 14.28
C LEU A 407 -6.71 -6.91 14.93
N GLY A 408 -7.05 -5.76 14.36
CA GLY A 408 -8.09 -4.88 14.88
C GLY A 408 -9.45 -5.58 14.96
N TRP A 409 -9.80 -6.38 13.95
CA TRP A 409 -11.04 -7.15 13.93
C TRP A 409 -11.08 -8.19 15.04
N HIS A 410 -10.00 -8.96 15.25
CA HIS A 410 -9.93 -9.96 16.32
C HIS A 410 -9.92 -9.35 17.72
N GLU A 411 -9.26 -8.21 17.93
CA GLU A 411 -9.31 -7.48 19.20
C GLU A 411 -10.74 -7.11 19.58
N ARG A 412 -11.52 -6.62 18.61
CA ARG A 412 -12.92 -6.29 18.83
C ARG A 412 -13.75 -7.53 19.12
N ARG A 413 -13.57 -8.61 18.36
CA ARG A 413 -14.26 -9.87 18.57
C ARG A 413 -14.02 -10.41 19.97
N LEU A 414 -12.77 -10.52 20.41
CA LEU A 414 -12.42 -11.05 21.73
C LEU A 414 -12.98 -10.20 22.88
N LYS A 415 -13.02 -8.86 22.72
CA LYS A 415 -13.67 -7.98 23.70
C LYS A 415 -15.17 -8.23 23.83
N PHE A 416 -15.86 -8.44 22.71
CA PHE A 416 -17.29 -8.78 22.75
C PHE A 416 -17.57 -10.14 23.40
N GLU A 417 -16.75 -11.16 23.09
CA GLU A 417 -16.87 -12.49 23.68
C GLU A 417 -16.65 -12.43 25.20
N GLN A 418 -15.70 -11.65 25.70
CA GLN A 418 -15.47 -11.45 27.14
C GLN A 418 -16.64 -10.73 27.82
N GLN A 419 -17.23 -9.71 27.20
CA GLN A 419 -18.38 -8.98 27.74
C GLN A 419 -19.66 -9.84 27.77
N ALA A 420 -19.81 -10.80 26.87
CA ALA A 420 -20.96 -11.70 26.83
C ALA A 420 -20.88 -12.84 27.87
N GLN A 421 -19.71 -13.04 28.49
CA GLN A 421 -19.50 -14.06 29.56
C GLN A 421 -19.67 -13.49 30.98
N VAL A 422 -19.79 -12.17 31.13
CA VAL A 422 -20.07 -11.46 32.37
C VAL A 422 -21.56 -11.11 32.46
#